data_e6196c94e39457ad64768a2efa15852c
#
_entry.id   e6196c94e39457ad64768a2efa15852c
#
_cell.length_a   1.000
_cell.length_b   1.000
_cell.length_c   1.000
_cell.angle_alpha   90.00
_cell.angle_beta   90.00
_cell.angle_gamma   90.00
#
_symmetry.space_group_name_H-M   'P 1'
#
loop_
_entity.id
_entity.type
_entity.pdbx_description
1 polymer ?
#
loop_
_entity_poly.entity_id
_entity_poly.type
_entity_poly.pdbx_seq_one_letter_code
_entity_poly.pdbx_strand_id
1 'polypeptide(L)'
;VSTPHPSPSGEVATPEPRVTRRGKRRAKRRRTHTVAKVLISTLVVLGLVTGLSVTYLYRHLNGNLAVMDIDDQLVGDRPDKVEVTGSQEPLNVLVMGSDTREGANNIDGLTGGGERSDTTLLLHFSADRQRAYGVSIPRDSMVDRPECRTEDGTTTPAASYQMWNVAYQLAGPACTIQQFEALTGIRLDHFVVVDFTGFQDMVDAVGGVEVCIPEDIDDRAHGMYLEAGTRKLEGIQALNYVRQRYALSGGSDIGRMKRQQAFIASMVNTVVSSNTLARPDRLLGFLEAATESLTLDEDLGNLWELAKLGYEFRGIGLDNIQFITIPNKVDPADPNRLVWKRQADVVWNRLKNDEPLTKRLQTDVISAANVPGTSSDDSSDDSGDDPSESPGDTASQGGGSGDSKGSGGNAPTASDEALAAAGLCT
;
A
#
# COMPACT_ATOMS: atom_id res chain seq x y z
N VAL A 1 -53.82 -58.06 -104.22
CA VAL A 1 -53.58 -59.48 -103.82
C VAL A 1 -52.67 -59.50 -102.60
N SER A 2 -53.19 -60.17 -101.59
CA SER A 2 -52.54 -60.81 -100.50
C SER A 2 -52.13 -60.03 -99.31
N THR A 3 -52.94 -60.24 -98.39
CA THR A 3 -52.83 -60.30 -96.89
C THR A 3 -51.69 -61.15 -96.43
N PRO A 4 -51.51 -61.38 -95.11
CA PRO A 4 -51.47 -60.61 -93.87
C PRO A 4 -50.40 -61.18 -92.93
N HIS A 5 -50.44 -60.78 -91.74
CA HIS A 5 -50.29 -61.45 -90.45
C HIS A 5 -49.18 -60.89 -89.50
N PRO A 6 -49.26 -61.26 -88.21
CA PRO A 6 -49.51 -60.28 -87.15
C PRO A 6 -48.38 -60.30 -86.05
N SER A 7 -48.57 -59.37 -85.15
CA SER A 7 -48.08 -59.23 -83.78
C SER A 7 -47.07 -60.22 -83.18
N PRO A 8 -46.26 -59.86 -82.18
CA PRO A 8 -46.78 -59.78 -80.82
C PRO A 8 -46.20 -58.60 -79.90
N SER A 9 -47.09 -58.31 -79.04
CA SER A 9 -46.94 -57.79 -77.66
C SER A 9 -45.53 -57.68 -77.12
N GLY A 10 -45.18 -56.46 -76.65
CA GLY A 10 -44.02 -56.14 -75.82
C GLY A 10 -44.44 -55.27 -74.67
N GLU A 11 -44.10 -55.66 -73.60
CA GLU A 11 -44.34 -55.32 -72.24
C GLU A 11 -44.01 -53.84 -71.88
N VAL A 12 -44.94 -53.18 -71.18
CA VAL A 12 -44.79 -51.81 -70.65
C VAL A 12 -44.02 -51.89 -69.36
N ALA A 13 -42.79 -51.34 -69.34
CA ALA A 13 -42.00 -51.16 -68.11
C ALA A 13 -42.41 -49.80 -67.51
N THR A 14 -42.93 -49.88 -66.30
CA THR A 14 -43.22 -48.73 -65.42
C THR A 14 -41.89 -48.14 -64.88
N PRO A 15 -41.73 -46.78 -64.93
CA PRO A 15 -40.55 -46.17 -64.37
C PRO A 15 -40.66 -46.05 -62.81
N GLU A 16 -39.68 -46.53 -62.09
CA GLU A 16 -39.50 -46.34 -60.62
C GLU A 16 -39.32 -44.86 -60.31
N PRO A 17 -39.84 -44.34 -59.13
CA PRO A 17 -39.69 -42.96 -58.75
C PRO A 17 -38.29 -42.74 -58.20
N ARG A 18 -37.49 -41.90 -58.85
CA ARG A 18 -36.20 -41.40 -58.29
C ARG A 18 -36.45 -40.54 -57.05
N VAL A 19 -36.17 -41.08 -55.86
CA VAL A 19 -36.15 -40.33 -54.61
C VAL A 19 -34.96 -39.34 -54.63
N THR A 20 -35.27 -38.07 -54.87
CA THR A 20 -34.27 -37.00 -54.82
C THR A 20 -33.84 -36.71 -53.38
N ARG A 21 -32.66 -37.15 -52.96
CA ARG A 21 -31.97 -36.78 -51.70
C ARG A 21 -31.57 -35.27 -51.65
N ARG A 22 -32.52 -34.37 -51.75
CA ARG A 22 -32.21 -32.92 -51.79
C ARG A 22 -32.57 -32.11 -50.54
N GLY A 23 -32.99 -32.78 -49.44
CA GLY A 23 -33.53 -32.06 -48.27
C GLY A 23 -32.56 -31.81 -47.07
N LYS A 24 -31.49 -32.63 -46.89
CA LYS A 24 -30.72 -32.61 -45.63
C LYS A 24 -29.52 -31.63 -45.56
N ARG A 25 -29.00 -31.12 -46.68
CA ARG A 25 -27.84 -30.24 -46.71
C ARG A 25 -28.16 -28.76 -46.45
N ARG A 26 -29.35 -28.25 -46.73
CA ARG A 26 -29.74 -26.85 -46.52
C ARG A 26 -30.07 -26.49 -45.07
N ALA A 27 -30.59 -27.41 -44.29
CA ALA A 27 -30.93 -27.18 -42.89
C ALA A 27 -29.68 -27.04 -41.98
N LYS A 28 -28.59 -27.78 -42.27
CA LYS A 28 -27.35 -27.72 -41.48
C LYS A 28 -26.57 -26.42 -41.68
N ARG A 29 -26.60 -25.83 -42.83
CA ARG A 29 -25.89 -24.56 -43.14
C ARG A 29 -26.58 -23.33 -42.53
N ARG A 30 -27.88 -23.33 -42.36
CA ARG A 30 -28.62 -22.23 -41.70
C ARG A 30 -28.39 -22.21 -40.19
N ARG A 31 -28.28 -23.38 -39.52
CA ARG A 31 -28.03 -23.47 -38.06
C ARG A 31 -26.64 -22.97 -37.66
N THR A 32 -25.61 -23.26 -38.46
CA THR A 32 -24.24 -22.79 -38.17
C THR A 32 -24.13 -21.27 -38.27
N HIS A 33 -24.76 -20.62 -39.20
CA HIS A 33 -24.77 -19.15 -39.33
C HIS A 33 -25.58 -18.46 -38.20
N THR A 34 -26.64 -19.11 -37.72
CA THR A 34 -27.43 -18.58 -36.60
C THR A 34 -26.62 -18.69 -35.27
N VAL A 35 -25.99 -19.82 -35.03
CA VAL A 35 -25.12 -19.99 -33.84
C VAL A 35 -23.95 -19.00 -33.89
N ALA A 36 -23.28 -18.86 -35.02
CA ALA A 36 -22.20 -17.88 -35.17
C ALA A 36 -22.68 -16.43 -34.93
N LYS A 37 -23.85 -16.05 -35.45
CA LYS A 37 -24.42 -14.71 -35.18
C LYS A 37 -24.75 -14.50 -33.70
N VAL A 38 -25.32 -15.49 -33.02
CA VAL A 38 -25.60 -15.42 -31.58
C VAL A 38 -24.31 -15.27 -30.80
N LEU A 39 -23.28 -16.08 -31.10
CA LEU A 39 -21.98 -15.96 -30.44
C LEU A 39 -21.34 -14.59 -30.64
N ILE A 40 -21.33 -14.09 -31.88
CA ILE A 40 -20.78 -12.76 -32.18
C ILE A 40 -21.57 -11.67 -31.45
N SER A 41 -22.91 -11.72 -31.49
CA SER A 41 -23.71 -10.72 -30.76
C SER A 41 -23.52 -10.78 -29.26
N THR A 42 -23.38 -11.96 -28.66
CA THR A 42 -23.07 -12.13 -27.23
C THR A 42 -21.70 -11.54 -26.89
N LEU A 43 -20.68 -11.81 -27.71
CA LEU A 43 -19.34 -11.23 -27.52
C LEU A 43 -19.34 -9.70 -27.66
N VAL A 44 -20.08 -9.16 -28.60
CA VAL A 44 -20.23 -7.71 -28.79
C VAL A 44 -20.91 -7.08 -27.56
N VAL A 45 -22.03 -7.66 -27.12
CA VAL A 45 -22.76 -7.18 -25.94
C VAL A 45 -21.86 -7.28 -24.68
N LEU A 46 -21.17 -8.40 -24.49
CA LEU A 46 -20.23 -8.57 -23.39
C LEU A 46 -19.11 -7.52 -23.43
N GLY A 47 -18.53 -7.29 -24.61
CA GLY A 47 -17.50 -6.28 -24.82
C GLY A 47 -17.98 -4.86 -24.53
N LEU A 48 -19.21 -4.52 -24.94
CA LEU A 48 -19.83 -3.23 -24.66
C LEU A 48 -20.12 -3.05 -23.16
N VAL A 49 -20.68 -4.07 -22.50
CA VAL A 49 -20.94 -4.03 -21.04
C VAL A 49 -19.64 -3.89 -20.27
N THR A 50 -18.62 -4.68 -20.62
CA THR A 50 -17.30 -4.58 -19.97
C THR A 50 -16.67 -3.22 -20.20
N GLY A 51 -16.68 -2.71 -21.44
CA GLY A 51 -16.13 -1.39 -21.77
C GLY A 51 -16.83 -0.25 -21.03
N LEU A 52 -18.16 -0.28 -20.96
CA LEU A 52 -18.93 0.71 -20.20
C LEU A 52 -18.67 0.62 -18.69
N SER A 53 -18.57 -0.60 -18.15
CA SER A 53 -18.29 -0.81 -16.72
C SER A 53 -16.89 -0.30 -16.34
N VAL A 54 -15.87 -0.59 -17.16
CA VAL A 54 -14.51 -0.10 -16.96
C VAL A 54 -14.47 1.43 -17.05
N THR A 55 -15.13 2.03 -18.05
CA THR A 55 -15.19 3.48 -18.20
C THR A 55 -15.91 4.15 -17.04
N TYR A 56 -17.00 3.56 -16.57
CA TYR A 56 -17.72 4.06 -15.39
C TYR A 56 -16.84 4.01 -14.14
N LEU A 57 -16.22 2.86 -13.88
CA LEU A 57 -15.33 2.67 -12.71
C LEU A 57 -14.15 3.65 -12.74
N TYR A 58 -13.48 3.78 -13.89
CA TYR A 58 -12.39 4.74 -14.05
C TYR A 58 -12.84 6.18 -13.74
N ARG A 59 -13.98 6.61 -14.30
CA ARG A 59 -14.49 7.96 -14.06
C ARG A 59 -14.92 8.18 -12.61
N HIS A 60 -15.50 7.17 -11.99
CA HIS A 60 -15.90 7.22 -10.58
C HIS A 60 -14.69 7.39 -9.67
N LEU A 61 -13.73 6.48 -9.74
CA LEU A 61 -12.51 6.54 -8.92
C LEU A 61 -11.67 7.79 -9.20
N ASN A 62 -11.55 8.20 -10.47
CA ASN A 62 -10.81 9.42 -10.81
C ASN A 62 -11.51 10.69 -10.34
N GLY A 63 -12.84 10.66 -10.24
CA GLY A 63 -13.64 11.78 -9.73
C GLY A 63 -13.57 11.96 -8.20
N ASN A 64 -13.14 10.93 -7.47
CA ASN A 64 -12.98 10.97 -6.02
C ASN A 64 -11.66 11.64 -5.60
N LEU A 65 -10.64 11.67 -6.49
CA LEU A 65 -9.32 12.19 -6.15
C LEU A 65 -9.37 13.68 -5.81
N ALA A 66 -8.90 14.02 -4.62
CA ALA A 66 -8.60 15.40 -4.24
C ALA A 66 -7.19 15.75 -4.71
N VAL A 67 -7.06 16.85 -5.45
CA VAL A 67 -5.79 17.33 -5.99
C VAL A 67 -5.51 18.72 -5.43
N MET A 68 -4.28 18.95 -4.99
CA MET A 68 -3.84 20.22 -4.47
C MET A 68 -2.65 20.72 -5.29
N ASP A 69 -2.85 21.86 -5.94
CA ASP A 69 -1.77 22.59 -6.58
C ASP A 69 -1.05 23.47 -5.54
N ILE A 70 0.25 23.28 -5.41
CA ILE A 70 1.09 24.02 -4.45
C ILE A 70 2.22 24.79 -5.14
N ASP A 71 2.30 24.79 -6.46
CA ASP A 71 3.45 25.37 -7.20
C ASP A 71 3.63 26.85 -6.92
N ASP A 72 2.55 27.61 -6.83
CA ASP A 72 2.57 29.03 -6.49
C ASP A 72 3.00 29.33 -5.04
N GLN A 73 2.95 28.31 -4.17
CA GLN A 73 3.33 28.41 -2.76
C GLN A 73 4.79 28.02 -2.52
N LEU A 74 5.42 27.29 -3.44
CA LEU A 74 6.82 26.91 -3.33
C LEU A 74 7.73 28.10 -3.65
N VAL A 75 8.37 28.64 -2.62
CA VAL A 75 9.22 29.83 -2.71
C VAL A 75 10.70 29.45 -2.81
N GLY A 76 11.42 30.08 -3.72
CA GLY A 76 12.86 29.85 -3.90
C GLY A 76 13.21 28.68 -4.81
N ASP A 77 14.51 28.44 -4.92
CA ASP A 77 15.04 27.35 -5.75
C ASP A 77 14.92 26.02 -5.00
N ARG A 78 14.28 25.06 -5.63
CA ARG A 78 14.22 23.68 -5.12
C ARG A 78 15.52 22.94 -5.45
N PRO A 79 15.96 21.98 -4.62
CA PRO A 79 17.17 21.23 -4.89
C PRO A 79 17.08 20.45 -6.20
N ASP A 80 18.20 20.35 -6.92
CA ASP A 80 18.29 19.50 -8.10
C ASP A 80 18.33 18.02 -7.71
N LYS A 81 17.75 17.18 -8.54
CA LYS A 81 17.92 15.72 -8.42
C LYS A 81 19.35 15.34 -8.76
N VAL A 82 19.89 14.41 -7.99
CA VAL A 82 21.20 13.81 -8.31
C VAL A 82 21.02 12.79 -9.41
N GLU A 83 21.80 12.92 -10.48
CA GLU A 83 21.87 11.90 -11.52
C GLU A 83 22.46 10.60 -10.95
N VAL A 84 21.70 9.53 -10.99
CA VAL A 84 22.10 8.21 -10.50
C VAL A 84 22.08 7.19 -11.63
N THR A 85 22.90 6.16 -11.49
CA THR A 85 22.90 5.03 -12.43
C THR A 85 21.74 4.08 -12.10
N GLY A 86 20.72 4.06 -12.95
CA GLY A 86 19.56 3.19 -12.77
C GLY A 86 18.74 3.08 -14.05
N SER A 87 17.72 2.21 -14.04
CA SER A 87 16.76 2.10 -15.14
C SER A 87 15.77 3.26 -15.18
N GLN A 88 15.59 3.91 -14.05
CA GLN A 88 14.68 5.04 -13.82
C GLN A 88 15.34 6.03 -12.86
N GLU A 89 14.67 7.14 -12.57
CA GLU A 89 15.05 8.03 -11.47
C GLU A 89 14.55 7.48 -10.13
N PRO A 90 15.28 7.73 -9.01
CA PRO A 90 14.71 7.47 -7.69
C PRO A 90 13.48 8.33 -7.47
N LEU A 91 12.52 7.81 -6.71
CA LEU A 91 11.26 8.50 -6.46
C LEU A 91 11.12 8.79 -4.96
N ASN A 92 10.83 10.05 -4.63
CA ASN A 92 10.67 10.53 -3.27
C ASN A 92 9.25 11.07 -3.07
N VAL A 93 8.47 10.43 -2.21
CA VAL A 93 7.09 10.79 -1.90
C VAL A 93 7.00 11.18 -0.43
N LEU A 94 6.54 12.39 -0.13
CA LEU A 94 6.30 12.81 1.24
C LEU A 94 4.86 12.53 1.64
N VAL A 95 4.66 11.60 2.57
CA VAL A 95 3.36 11.26 3.13
C VAL A 95 3.15 12.03 4.43
N MET A 96 2.06 12.76 4.52
CA MET A 96 1.69 13.58 5.67
C MET A 96 0.33 13.15 6.21
N GLY A 97 0.27 12.76 7.49
CA GLY A 97 -0.99 12.49 8.16
C GLY A 97 -1.57 13.79 8.72
N SER A 98 -2.71 14.22 8.23
CA SER A 98 -3.39 15.43 8.72
C SER A 98 -4.40 15.09 9.80
N ASP A 99 -4.41 15.89 10.88
CA ASP A 99 -5.42 15.87 11.94
C ASP A 99 -6.51 16.92 11.69
N THR A 100 -6.83 17.19 10.41
CA THR A 100 -7.93 18.08 10.08
C THR A 100 -9.19 17.67 10.83
N ARG A 101 -9.86 18.64 11.45
CA ARG A 101 -11.09 18.43 12.24
C ARG A 101 -12.32 18.92 11.52
N GLU A 102 -12.25 19.07 10.23
CA GLU A 102 -13.37 19.51 9.42
C GLU A 102 -14.25 18.33 9.00
N GLY A 103 -15.54 18.52 9.02
CA GLY A 103 -16.52 17.53 8.57
C GLY A 103 -16.46 16.21 9.34
N ALA A 104 -16.39 15.08 8.63
CA ALA A 104 -16.34 13.72 9.18
C ALA A 104 -15.06 13.42 9.96
N ASN A 105 -14.00 14.21 9.75
CA ASN A 105 -12.72 14.05 10.43
C ASN A 105 -12.73 14.55 11.89
N ASN A 106 -13.80 15.19 12.35
CA ASN A 106 -13.94 15.61 13.74
C ASN A 106 -14.37 14.44 14.65
N ILE A 107 -13.50 13.46 14.78
CA ILE A 107 -13.74 12.22 15.54
C ILE A 107 -13.77 12.48 17.04
N ASP A 108 -13.01 13.46 17.52
CA ASP A 108 -12.85 13.76 18.95
C ASP A 108 -13.87 14.82 19.45
N GLY A 109 -14.72 15.38 18.57
CA GLY A 109 -15.66 16.45 18.91
C GLY A 109 -15.00 17.74 19.39
N LEU A 110 -13.69 17.88 19.21
CA LEU A 110 -12.92 19.05 19.61
C LEU A 110 -13.01 20.13 18.52
N THR A 111 -13.48 21.30 18.88
CA THR A 111 -13.52 22.46 17.98
C THR A 111 -12.36 23.40 18.28
N GLY A 112 -11.63 23.79 17.23
CA GLY A 112 -10.59 24.83 17.30
C GLY A 112 -9.16 24.30 17.40
N GLY A 113 -8.30 24.86 16.58
CA GLY A 113 -6.87 24.55 16.44
C GLY A 113 -6.58 24.20 14.99
N GLY A 114 -5.69 24.95 14.32
CA GLY A 114 -5.34 24.71 12.91
C GLY A 114 -4.91 23.26 12.64
N GLU A 115 -4.97 22.86 11.40
CA GLU A 115 -4.51 21.57 10.93
C GLU A 115 -3.06 21.32 11.33
N ARG A 116 -2.77 20.12 11.81
CA ARG A 116 -1.41 19.69 12.13
C ARG A 116 -1.11 18.38 11.46
N SER A 117 0.11 18.25 11.00
CA SER A 117 0.60 16.93 10.61
C SER A 117 1.27 16.29 11.81
N ASP A 118 0.65 15.25 12.34
CA ASP A 118 1.19 14.47 13.45
C ASP A 118 2.13 13.33 12.98
N THR A 119 2.11 13.03 11.68
CA THR A 119 2.93 11.99 11.06
C THR A 119 3.49 12.51 9.75
N THR A 120 4.81 12.49 9.62
CA THR A 120 5.49 12.77 8.35
C THR A 120 6.41 11.60 8.03
N LEU A 121 6.24 11.01 6.84
CA LEU A 121 6.98 9.86 6.35
C LEU A 121 7.50 10.16 4.94
N LEU A 122 8.82 10.12 4.76
CA LEU A 122 9.41 10.07 3.42
C LEU A 122 9.37 8.63 2.93
N LEU A 123 8.77 8.39 1.79
CA LEU A 123 8.92 7.15 1.03
C LEU A 123 9.93 7.38 -0.08
N HIS A 124 11.05 6.68 -0.02
CA HIS A 124 12.10 6.70 -1.03
C HIS A 124 12.13 5.36 -1.74
N PHE A 125 12.03 5.39 -3.06
CA PHE A 125 12.09 4.22 -3.91
C PHE A 125 13.32 4.30 -4.81
N SER A 126 14.17 3.29 -4.74
CA SER A 126 15.43 3.27 -5.51
C SER A 126 15.19 3.27 -7.02
N ALA A 127 16.15 3.82 -7.77
CA ALA A 127 16.13 3.89 -9.23
C ALA A 127 16.01 2.52 -9.92
N ASP A 128 16.54 1.48 -9.28
CA ASP A 128 16.46 0.10 -9.75
C ASP A 128 15.16 -0.62 -9.32
N ARG A 129 14.29 0.05 -8.52
CA ARG A 129 13.06 -0.53 -7.93
C ARG A 129 13.30 -1.83 -7.16
N GLN A 130 14.49 -1.96 -6.55
CA GLN A 130 14.84 -3.10 -5.72
C GLN A 130 14.70 -2.80 -4.22
N ARG A 131 14.61 -1.53 -3.82
CA ARG A 131 14.57 -1.10 -2.42
C ARG A 131 13.53 0.01 -2.23
N ALA A 132 12.88 -0.01 -1.07
CA ALA A 132 12.05 1.09 -0.59
C ALA A 132 12.35 1.39 0.88
N TYR A 133 12.49 2.65 1.21
CA TYR A 133 12.69 3.12 2.57
C TYR A 133 11.56 4.05 2.98
N GLY A 134 10.92 3.75 4.11
CA GLY A 134 10.01 4.66 4.81
C GLY A 134 10.76 5.34 5.96
N VAL A 135 11.04 6.64 5.86
CA VAL A 135 11.75 7.39 6.89
C VAL A 135 10.79 8.29 7.65
N SER A 136 10.48 7.92 8.89
CA SER A 136 9.63 8.74 9.77
C SER A 136 10.40 9.92 10.35
N ILE A 137 9.81 11.09 10.28
CA ILE A 137 10.33 12.33 10.85
C ILE A 137 9.49 12.69 12.08
N PRO A 138 10.11 12.76 13.29
CA PRO A 138 9.39 13.10 14.49
C PRO A 138 8.85 14.54 14.41
N ARG A 139 7.57 14.72 14.71
CA ARG A 139 6.90 16.05 14.69
C ARG A 139 7.50 17.05 15.67
N ASP A 140 8.08 16.53 16.79
CA ASP A 140 8.72 17.33 17.84
C ASP A 140 10.23 17.56 17.58
N SER A 141 10.72 17.25 16.36
CA SER A 141 12.10 17.58 15.95
C SER A 141 12.28 19.09 15.87
N MET A 142 13.30 19.60 16.53
CA MET A 142 13.69 21.02 16.45
C MET A 142 14.57 21.22 15.23
N VAL A 143 14.09 22.02 14.29
CA VAL A 143 14.71 22.25 12.98
C VAL A 143 14.58 23.73 12.58
N ASP A 144 15.30 24.13 11.55
CA ASP A 144 15.14 25.41 10.91
C ASP A 144 14.05 25.32 9.83
N ARG A 145 13.14 26.30 9.82
CA ARG A 145 12.09 26.43 8.83
C ARG A 145 12.42 27.57 7.87
N PRO A 146 12.39 27.36 6.56
CA PRO A 146 12.56 28.41 5.57
C PRO A 146 11.38 29.39 5.59
N GLU A 147 11.49 30.46 4.81
CA GLU A 147 10.35 31.30 4.46
C GLU A 147 9.31 30.46 3.71
N CYS A 148 8.03 30.61 4.06
CA CYS A 148 6.94 29.88 3.45
C CYS A 148 5.85 30.85 2.99
N ARG A 149 5.13 30.44 1.93
CA ARG A 149 3.96 31.17 1.43
C ARG A 149 2.70 30.34 1.69
N THR A 150 1.69 30.97 2.24
CA THR A 150 0.36 30.40 2.45
C THR A 150 -0.46 30.43 1.16
N GLU A 151 -1.56 29.72 1.11
CA GLU A 151 -2.47 29.65 -0.04
C GLU A 151 -3.05 31.05 -0.41
N ASP A 152 -3.29 31.90 0.59
CA ASP A 152 -3.74 33.30 0.39
C ASP A 152 -2.63 34.25 -0.09
N GLY A 153 -1.42 33.75 -0.32
CA GLY A 153 -0.25 34.49 -0.77
C GLY A 153 0.51 35.25 0.34
N THR A 154 0.10 35.08 1.59
CA THR A 154 0.81 35.68 2.74
C THR A 154 2.14 34.95 2.96
N THR A 155 3.20 35.69 3.25
CA THR A 155 4.51 35.14 3.52
C THR A 155 4.78 35.02 5.01
N THR A 156 5.17 33.82 5.46
CA THR A 156 5.64 33.59 6.82
C THR A 156 7.17 33.56 6.82
N PRO A 157 7.86 34.45 7.58
CA PRO A 157 9.32 34.56 7.54
C PRO A 157 10.00 33.27 8.04
N ALA A 158 11.23 33.03 7.59
CA ALA A 158 12.08 31.96 8.08
C ALA A 158 12.26 32.02 9.59
N ALA A 159 12.38 30.89 10.24
CA ALA A 159 12.59 30.80 11.68
C ALA A 159 13.50 29.62 12.03
N SER A 160 14.39 29.83 12.99
CA SER A 160 15.27 28.79 13.49
C SER A 160 14.70 28.12 14.73
N TYR A 161 15.08 26.86 14.91
CA TYR A 161 14.75 26.09 16.11
C TYR A 161 13.25 26.02 16.42
N GLN A 162 12.48 25.51 15.47
CA GLN A 162 11.05 25.27 15.59
C GLN A 162 10.72 23.79 15.48
N MET A 163 9.60 23.37 16.05
CA MET A 163 9.13 22.00 15.85
C MET A 163 8.84 21.75 14.37
N TRP A 164 9.13 20.54 13.92
CA TRP A 164 8.90 20.10 12.54
C TRP A 164 7.48 20.38 12.04
N ASN A 165 6.47 20.04 12.84
CA ASN A 165 5.06 20.15 12.45
C ASN A 165 4.53 21.60 12.39
N VAL A 166 5.30 22.58 12.81
CA VAL A 166 4.92 24.01 12.71
C VAL A 166 4.84 24.46 11.25
N ALA A 167 5.69 23.90 10.36
CA ALA A 167 5.63 24.17 8.94
C ALA A 167 4.25 23.84 8.34
N TYR A 168 3.72 22.66 8.65
CA TYR A 168 2.39 22.25 8.20
C TYR A 168 1.30 23.16 8.78
N GLN A 169 1.37 23.48 10.07
CA GLN A 169 0.38 24.34 10.74
C GLN A 169 0.32 25.75 10.14
N LEU A 170 1.44 26.29 9.66
CA LEU A 170 1.54 27.66 9.17
C LEU A 170 1.11 27.80 7.71
N ALA A 171 1.52 26.89 6.85
CA ALA A 171 1.28 26.97 5.42
C ALA A 171 1.17 25.57 4.75
N GLY A 172 0.64 24.58 5.47
CA GLY A 172 0.26 23.29 4.94
C GLY A 172 1.39 22.47 4.32
N PRO A 173 1.04 21.62 3.34
CA PRO A 173 1.98 20.75 2.64
C PRO A 173 3.15 21.49 1.99
N ALA A 174 2.90 22.63 1.34
CA ALA A 174 3.93 23.37 0.61
C ALA A 174 5.09 23.77 1.52
N CYS A 175 4.81 24.32 2.71
CA CYS A 175 5.85 24.71 3.66
C CYS A 175 6.59 23.50 4.22
N THR A 176 5.90 22.39 4.46
CA THR A 176 6.52 21.14 4.93
C THR A 176 7.46 20.56 3.88
N ILE A 177 7.09 20.61 2.61
CA ILE A 177 7.93 20.21 1.47
C ILE A 177 9.18 21.10 1.39
N GLN A 178 9.01 22.42 1.41
CA GLN A 178 10.15 23.35 1.38
C GLN A 178 11.08 23.15 2.58
N GLN A 179 10.54 22.96 3.78
CA GLN A 179 11.34 22.65 4.97
C GLN A 179 12.11 21.36 4.81
N PHE A 180 11.47 20.30 4.31
CA PHE A 180 12.13 19.00 4.05
C PHE A 180 13.29 19.17 3.04
N GLU A 181 13.01 19.77 1.90
CA GLU A 181 13.99 19.97 0.83
C GLU A 181 15.17 20.84 1.28
N ALA A 182 14.91 21.91 2.02
CA ALA A 182 15.95 22.80 2.55
C ALA A 182 16.87 22.11 3.56
N LEU A 183 16.32 21.22 4.40
CA LEU A 183 17.08 20.51 5.44
C LEU A 183 17.85 19.31 4.91
N THR A 184 17.33 18.62 3.90
CA THR A 184 17.88 17.34 3.43
C THR A 184 18.62 17.46 2.10
N GLY A 185 18.29 18.47 1.30
CA GLY A 185 18.74 18.61 -0.07
C GLY A 185 18.22 17.51 -1.00
N ILE A 186 17.16 16.78 -0.59
CA ILE A 186 16.46 15.78 -1.40
C ILE A 186 15.30 16.44 -2.09
N ARG A 187 15.23 16.36 -3.42
CA ARG A 187 14.06 16.80 -4.20
C ARG A 187 12.91 15.82 -3.99
N LEU A 188 11.74 16.34 -3.61
CA LEU A 188 10.51 15.58 -3.58
C LEU A 188 9.85 15.56 -4.96
N ASP A 189 9.37 14.39 -5.36
CA ASP A 189 8.63 14.19 -6.61
C ASP A 189 7.15 14.41 -6.38
N HIS A 190 6.63 13.79 -5.33
CA HIS A 190 5.22 13.81 -5.00
C HIS A 190 4.98 14.02 -3.51
N PHE A 191 3.77 14.41 -3.19
CA PHE A 191 3.27 14.38 -1.82
C PHE A 191 1.88 13.76 -1.76
N VAL A 192 1.57 13.22 -0.59
CA VAL A 192 0.28 12.63 -0.26
C VAL A 192 -0.13 13.10 1.12
N VAL A 193 -1.32 13.65 1.26
CA VAL A 193 -1.93 13.93 2.56
C VAL A 193 -3.02 12.90 2.82
N VAL A 194 -2.99 12.29 3.99
CA VAL A 194 -3.95 11.28 4.44
C VAL A 194 -4.68 11.84 5.66
N ASP A 195 -5.98 11.86 5.65
CA ASP A 195 -6.79 12.22 6.79
C ASP A 195 -7.20 11.00 7.66
N PHE A 196 -7.81 11.24 8.81
CA PHE A 196 -8.17 10.18 9.74
C PHE A 196 -9.29 9.27 9.25
N THR A 197 -10.28 9.84 8.57
CA THR A 197 -11.40 9.05 8.02
C THR A 197 -10.88 8.15 6.93
N GLY A 198 -10.10 8.69 6.02
CA GLY A 198 -9.51 7.92 4.95
C GLY A 198 -8.56 6.82 5.41
N PHE A 199 -7.80 7.08 6.46
CA PHE A 199 -7.01 6.01 7.06
C PHE A 199 -7.87 4.86 7.55
N GLN A 200 -8.99 5.13 8.24
CA GLN A 200 -9.92 4.10 8.71
C GLN A 200 -10.52 3.32 7.53
N ASP A 201 -11.01 4.03 6.52
CA ASP A 201 -11.65 3.43 5.35
C ASP A 201 -10.68 2.53 4.55
N MET A 202 -9.42 2.94 4.41
CA MET A 202 -8.39 2.10 3.79
C MET A 202 -8.11 0.84 4.59
N VAL A 203 -8.04 0.94 5.93
CA VAL A 203 -7.84 -0.22 6.81
C VAL A 203 -9.01 -1.18 6.72
N ASP A 204 -10.24 -0.68 6.71
CA ASP A 204 -11.45 -1.51 6.61
C ASP A 204 -11.56 -2.17 5.24
N ALA A 205 -11.19 -1.48 4.18
CA ALA A 205 -11.23 -2.00 2.81
C ALA A 205 -10.28 -3.19 2.59
N VAL A 206 -9.10 -3.19 3.23
CA VAL A 206 -8.20 -4.36 3.20
C VAL A 206 -8.68 -5.49 4.12
N GLY A 207 -9.74 -5.22 4.89
CA GLY A 207 -10.36 -6.15 5.84
C GLY A 207 -9.64 -6.20 7.17
N GLY A 208 -9.00 -5.10 7.59
CA GLY A 208 -8.25 -4.95 8.83
C GLY A 208 -6.77 -5.29 8.71
N VAL A 209 -5.98 -4.77 9.64
CA VAL A 209 -4.53 -4.92 9.71
C VAL A 209 -4.15 -5.67 10.97
N GLU A 210 -3.32 -6.70 10.83
CA GLU A 210 -2.84 -7.51 11.93
C GLU A 210 -1.69 -6.82 12.65
N VAL A 211 -1.80 -6.73 13.98
CA VAL A 211 -0.77 -6.16 14.85
C VAL A 211 -0.58 -7.04 16.07
N CYS A 212 0.61 -7.04 16.62
CA CYS A 212 0.85 -7.67 17.92
C CYS A 212 0.86 -6.63 19.05
N ILE A 213 0.09 -6.91 20.10
CA ILE A 213 -0.07 -6.09 21.30
C ILE A 213 0.59 -6.86 22.44
N PRO A 214 1.70 -6.33 23.02
CA PRO A 214 2.48 -7.07 24.02
C PRO A 214 1.76 -7.21 25.38
N GLU A 215 0.91 -6.27 25.73
CA GLU A 215 0.15 -6.22 26.99
C GLU A 215 -1.22 -5.58 26.76
N ASP A 216 -2.19 -5.88 27.61
CA ASP A 216 -3.53 -5.31 27.49
C ASP A 216 -3.50 -3.77 27.53
N ILE A 217 -4.17 -3.16 26.56
CA ILE A 217 -4.35 -1.71 26.49
C ILE A 217 -5.70 -1.36 27.07
N ASP A 218 -5.77 -0.77 28.24
CA ASP A 218 -6.98 -0.26 28.87
C ASP A 218 -6.97 1.28 28.92
N ASP A 219 -7.44 1.91 27.86
CA ASP A 219 -7.65 3.36 27.78
C ASP A 219 -9.12 3.67 27.49
N ARG A 220 -9.98 3.29 28.42
CA ARG A 220 -11.45 3.51 28.32
C ARG A 220 -11.79 5.00 28.30
N ALA A 221 -10.93 5.85 28.82
CA ALA A 221 -11.14 7.30 28.74
C ALA A 221 -11.15 7.81 27.29
N HIS A 222 -10.42 7.15 26.38
CA HIS A 222 -10.41 7.42 24.96
C HIS A 222 -11.14 6.34 24.13
N GLY A 223 -11.96 5.50 24.79
CA GLY A 223 -12.79 4.50 24.12
C GLY A 223 -12.03 3.28 23.59
N MET A 224 -10.83 2.99 24.14
CA MET A 224 -10.00 1.89 23.66
C MET A 224 -9.79 0.82 24.74
N TYR A 225 -10.11 -0.42 24.39
CA TYR A 225 -9.70 -1.61 25.10
C TYR A 225 -9.24 -2.68 24.10
N LEU A 226 -7.98 -3.09 24.18
CA LEU A 226 -7.41 -4.12 23.32
C LEU A 226 -6.64 -5.12 24.19
N GLU A 227 -6.97 -6.40 24.02
CA GLU A 227 -6.28 -7.47 24.72
C GLU A 227 -4.93 -7.76 24.07
N ALA A 228 -3.98 -8.21 24.87
CA ALA A 228 -2.67 -8.67 24.41
C ALA A 228 -2.77 -9.80 23.36
N GLY A 229 -1.69 -9.97 22.59
CA GLY A 229 -1.56 -10.96 21.52
C GLY A 229 -1.72 -10.37 20.14
N THR A 230 -1.67 -11.23 19.13
CA THR A 230 -1.90 -10.87 17.73
C THR A 230 -3.37 -10.57 17.52
N ARG A 231 -3.66 -9.34 17.09
CA ARG A 231 -5.03 -8.83 16.88
C ARG A 231 -5.15 -8.20 15.52
N LYS A 232 -6.29 -8.41 14.89
CA LYS A 232 -6.67 -7.74 13.67
C LYS A 232 -7.48 -6.49 14.02
N LEU A 233 -6.94 -5.33 13.69
CA LEU A 233 -7.57 -4.04 13.99
C LEU A 233 -8.26 -3.48 12.75
N GLU A 234 -9.46 -2.94 12.95
CA GLU A 234 -10.30 -2.32 11.91
C GLU A 234 -10.73 -0.91 12.35
N GLY A 235 -11.03 -0.05 11.38
CA GLY A 235 -11.63 1.27 11.56
C GLY A 235 -11.03 2.09 12.70
N ILE A 236 -11.90 2.50 13.62
CA ILE A 236 -11.55 3.35 14.76
C ILE A 236 -10.54 2.68 15.72
N GLN A 237 -10.53 1.35 15.81
CA GLN A 237 -9.56 0.64 16.68
C GLN A 237 -8.13 0.80 16.13
N ALA A 238 -7.98 0.66 14.82
CA ALA A 238 -6.71 0.87 14.13
C ALA A 238 -6.22 2.31 14.32
N LEU A 239 -7.11 3.30 14.10
CA LEU A 239 -6.78 4.71 14.27
C LEU A 239 -6.37 5.01 15.74
N ASN A 240 -7.13 4.54 16.71
CA ASN A 240 -6.80 4.74 18.11
C ASN A 240 -5.47 4.10 18.49
N TYR A 241 -5.18 2.90 17.98
CA TYR A 241 -3.90 2.21 18.21
C TYR A 241 -2.70 3.00 17.70
N VAL A 242 -2.74 3.52 16.47
CA VAL A 242 -1.63 4.31 15.90
C VAL A 242 -1.49 5.70 16.51
N ARG A 243 -2.53 6.23 17.15
CA ARG A 243 -2.54 7.52 17.87
C ARG A 243 -2.17 7.40 19.34
N GLN A 244 -2.28 6.21 19.94
CA GLN A 244 -2.08 5.99 21.38
C GLN A 244 -0.65 6.37 21.82
N ARG A 245 -0.57 7.12 22.94
CA ARG A 245 0.69 7.58 23.53
C ARG A 245 0.93 7.05 24.94
N TYR A 246 -0.13 7.06 25.77
CA TYR A 246 0.04 6.93 27.22
C TYR A 246 0.00 5.49 27.72
N ALA A 247 -0.85 4.66 27.14
CA ALA A 247 -1.02 3.28 27.56
C ALA A 247 0.09 2.31 27.09
N LEU A 248 0.93 2.75 26.15
CA LEU A 248 2.02 1.95 25.59
C LEU A 248 3.31 2.76 25.56
N SER A 249 4.46 2.09 25.63
CA SER A 249 5.81 2.68 25.48
C SER A 249 6.13 3.79 26.50
N GLY A 250 5.53 3.77 27.68
CA GLY A 250 5.79 4.79 28.72
C GLY A 250 5.53 6.23 28.29
N GLY A 251 4.62 6.47 27.31
CA GLY A 251 4.30 7.80 26.80
C GLY A 251 5.28 8.36 25.76
N SER A 252 6.23 7.56 25.29
CA SER A 252 7.25 7.99 24.34
C SER A 252 6.67 8.23 22.93
N ASP A 253 6.94 9.39 22.34
CA ASP A 253 6.60 9.70 20.94
C ASP A 253 7.36 8.80 19.95
N ILE A 254 8.58 8.38 20.31
CA ILE A 254 9.38 7.43 19.51
C ILE A 254 8.70 6.07 19.45
N GLY A 255 8.17 5.57 20.59
CA GLY A 255 7.42 4.32 20.63
C GLY A 255 6.17 4.37 19.76
N ARG A 256 5.44 5.50 19.77
CA ARG A 256 4.29 5.71 18.86
C ARG A 256 4.71 5.61 17.40
N MET A 257 5.80 6.28 16.99
CA MET A 257 6.29 6.22 15.61
C MET A 257 6.66 4.79 15.18
N LYS A 258 7.28 4.01 16.09
CA LYS A 258 7.58 2.60 15.82
C LYS A 258 6.30 1.76 15.60
N ARG A 259 5.27 1.98 16.42
CA ARG A 259 3.97 1.32 16.21
C ARG A 259 3.32 1.74 14.88
N GLN A 260 3.42 3.02 14.50
CA GLN A 260 2.95 3.50 13.20
C GLN A 260 3.71 2.80 12.06
N GLN A 261 5.04 2.68 12.17
CA GLN A 261 5.85 1.96 11.19
C GLN A 261 5.47 0.49 11.09
N ALA A 262 5.31 -0.20 12.22
CA ALA A 262 4.87 -1.59 12.25
C ALA A 262 3.47 -1.76 11.64
N PHE A 263 2.55 -0.84 11.94
CA PHE A 263 1.21 -0.84 11.39
C PHE A 263 1.23 -0.64 9.87
N ILE A 264 1.99 0.35 9.37
CA ILE A 264 2.13 0.59 7.92
C ILE A 264 2.80 -0.61 7.24
N ALA A 265 3.84 -1.19 7.85
CA ALA A 265 4.51 -2.39 7.35
C ALA A 265 3.53 -3.57 7.23
N SER A 266 2.68 -3.81 8.24
CA SER A 266 1.64 -4.84 8.21
C SER A 266 0.55 -4.54 7.18
N MET A 267 0.16 -3.27 7.02
CA MET A 267 -0.79 -2.85 6.00
C MET A 267 -0.22 -3.11 4.59
N VAL A 268 1.03 -2.74 4.33
CA VAL A 268 1.73 -3.03 3.07
C VAL A 268 1.79 -4.54 2.81
N ASN A 269 2.14 -5.33 3.84
CA ASN A 269 2.12 -6.79 3.76
C ASN A 269 0.73 -7.31 3.36
N THR A 270 -0.32 -6.83 4.01
CA THR A 270 -1.72 -7.23 3.73
C THR A 270 -2.16 -6.86 2.30
N VAL A 271 -1.80 -5.66 1.82
CA VAL A 271 -2.15 -5.20 0.46
C VAL A 271 -1.41 -5.99 -0.60
N VAL A 272 -0.09 -6.19 -0.41
CA VAL A 272 0.78 -6.84 -1.41
C VAL A 272 0.62 -8.36 -1.40
N SER A 273 0.23 -8.94 -0.26
CA SER A 273 -0.03 -10.39 -0.17
C SER A 273 -1.11 -10.81 -1.16
N SER A 274 -1.02 -12.06 -1.63
CA SER A 274 -1.92 -12.63 -2.62
C SER A 274 -3.41 -12.54 -2.27
N ASN A 275 -3.74 -12.38 -0.97
CA ASN A 275 -5.12 -12.34 -0.50
C ASN A 275 -5.90 -11.08 -0.92
N THR A 276 -5.29 -9.89 -0.93
CA THR A 276 -5.98 -8.66 -1.35
C THR A 276 -5.94 -8.47 -2.86
N LEU A 277 -4.78 -8.66 -3.49
CA LEU A 277 -4.63 -8.53 -4.94
C LEU A 277 -5.40 -9.60 -5.74
N ALA A 278 -5.57 -10.79 -5.16
CA ALA A 278 -6.34 -11.88 -5.76
C ALA A 278 -7.87 -11.72 -5.60
N ARG A 279 -8.33 -10.78 -4.78
CA ARG A 279 -9.74 -10.52 -4.49
C ARG A 279 -10.19 -9.18 -5.06
N PRO A 280 -10.86 -9.19 -6.24
CA PRO A 280 -11.29 -7.96 -6.92
C PRO A 280 -12.20 -7.07 -6.06
N ASP A 281 -13.03 -7.66 -5.20
CA ASP A 281 -13.91 -6.95 -4.26
C ASP A 281 -13.12 -6.10 -3.26
N ARG A 282 -12.08 -6.66 -2.64
CA ARG A 282 -11.21 -5.95 -1.69
C ARG A 282 -10.35 -4.91 -2.37
N LEU A 283 -9.78 -5.27 -3.53
CA LEU A 283 -8.98 -4.33 -4.30
C LEU A 283 -9.78 -3.10 -4.72
N LEU A 284 -11.02 -3.29 -5.19
CA LEU A 284 -11.91 -2.17 -5.55
C LEU A 284 -12.26 -1.32 -4.33
N GLY A 285 -12.63 -1.94 -3.20
CA GLY A 285 -12.90 -1.22 -1.96
C GLY A 285 -11.70 -0.42 -1.46
N PHE A 286 -10.50 -0.99 -1.54
CA PHE A 286 -9.26 -0.29 -1.19
C PHE A 286 -8.98 0.90 -2.13
N LEU A 287 -9.17 0.72 -3.45
CA LEU A 287 -9.00 1.81 -4.41
C LEU A 287 -10.04 2.92 -4.21
N GLU A 288 -11.27 2.57 -3.89
CA GLU A 288 -12.34 3.53 -3.56
C GLU A 288 -11.96 4.33 -2.31
N ALA A 289 -11.66 3.65 -1.20
CA ALA A 289 -11.23 4.28 0.04
C ALA A 289 -9.99 5.17 -0.18
N ALA A 290 -8.97 4.68 -0.90
CA ALA A 290 -7.76 5.44 -1.17
C ALA A 290 -8.04 6.69 -2.02
N THR A 291 -8.87 6.59 -3.07
CA THR A 291 -9.17 7.73 -3.94
C THR A 291 -10.06 8.78 -3.27
N GLU A 292 -10.87 8.41 -2.31
CA GLU A 292 -11.72 9.33 -1.52
C GLU A 292 -10.96 10.05 -0.40
N SER A 293 -9.84 9.48 0.04
CA SER A 293 -9.17 9.81 1.29
C SER A 293 -7.83 10.48 1.14
N LEU A 294 -7.27 10.45 -0.08
CA LEU A 294 -5.96 11.02 -0.35
C LEU A 294 -6.09 12.37 -1.03
N THR A 295 -5.36 13.36 -0.50
CA THR A 295 -5.07 14.58 -1.25
C THR A 295 -3.68 14.45 -1.86
N LEU A 296 -3.60 14.61 -3.18
CA LEU A 296 -2.41 14.35 -3.99
C LEU A 296 -1.92 15.64 -4.65
N ASP A 297 -0.66 15.64 -5.08
CA ASP A 297 -0.17 16.67 -6.01
C ASP A 297 -0.80 16.51 -7.41
N GLU A 298 -0.62 17.53 -8.24
CA GLU A 298 -1.22 17.58 -9.58
C GLU A 298 -0.72 16.45 -10.48
N ASP A 299 0.55 16.05 -10.38
CA ASP A 299 1.16 15.01 -11.21
C ASP A 299 0.58 13.61 -10.90
N LEU A 300 0.20 13.35 -9.64
CA LEU A 300 -0.53 12.14 -9.23
C LEU A 300 -2.05 12.28 -9.34
N GLY A 301 -2.55 13.42 -9.79
CA GLY A 301 -3.97 13.80 -9.80
C GLY A 301 -4.87 12.97 -10.69
N ASN A 302 -4.42 11.80 -11.19
CA ASN A 302 -5.26 10.88 -11.94
C ASN A 302 -4.95 9.42 -11.64
N LEU A 303 -5.99 8.60 -11.74
CA LEU A 303 -5.92 7.16 -11.43
C LEU A 303 -4.89 6.40 -12.28
N TRP A 304 -4.59 6.87 -13.50
CA TRP A 304 -3.61 6.21 -14.37
C TRP A 304 -2.19 6.36 -13.83
N GLU A 305 -1.80 7.56 -13.38
CA GLU A 305 -0.47 7.79 -12.78
C GLU A 305 -0.33 7.04 -11.45
N LEU A 306 -1.38 7.00 -10.61
CA LEU A 306 -1.40 6.16 -9.40
C LEU A 306 -1.24 4.67 -9.72
N ALA A 307 -1.93 4.18 -10.74
CA ALA A 307 -1.83 2.78 -11.16
C ALA A 307 -0.44 2.45 -11.73
N LYS A 308 0.16 3.38 -12.49
CA LYS A 308 1.52 3.26 -12.99
C LYS A 308 2.53 3.20 -11.83
N LEU A 309 2.38 4.09 -10.86
CA LEU A 309 3.18 4.11 -9.65
C LEU A 309 3.09 2.77 -8.90
N GLY A 310 1.87 2.28 -8.63
CA GLY A 310 1.65 0.98 -8.00
C GLY A 310 2.24 -0.19 -8.80
N TYR A 311 2.18 -0.12 -10.12
CA TYR A 311 2.79 -1.12 -10.99
C TYR A 311 4.33 -1.14 -10.91
N GLU A 312 4.96 0.02 -10.82
CA GLU A 312 6.41 0.13 -10.67
C GLU A 312 6.90 -0.51 -9.37
N PHE A 313 6.13 -0.39 -8.29
CA PHE A 313 6.50 -0.90 -6.96
C PHE A 313 6.22 -2.39 -6.75
N ARG A 314 5.39 -3.01 -7.57
CA ARG A 314 5.05 -4.44 -7.42
C ARG A 314 6.25 -5.39 -7.42
N GLY A 315 7.39 -4.95 -7.98
CA GLY A 315 8.62 -5.74 -8.07
C GLY A 315 9.50 -5.68 -6.83
N ILE A 316 9.20 -4.75 -5.90
CA ILE A 316 9.94 -4.62 -4.65
C ILE A 316 9.41 -5.69 -3.70
N GLY A 317 10.26 -6.66 -3.36
CA GLY A 317 9.91 -7.68 -2.36
C GLY A 317 9.69 -7.07 -0.98
N LEU A 318 8.81 -7.65 -0.17
CA LEU A 318 8.50 -7.16 1.18
C LEU A 318 9.74 -7.05 2.07
N ASP A 319 10.73 -7.94 1.90
CA ASP A 319 12.02 -7.89 2.60
C ASP A 319 12.83 -6.62 2.31
N ASN A 320 12.60 -6.01 1.16
CA ASN A 320 13.29 -4.81 0.69
C ASN A 320 12.53 -3.52 1.00
N ILE A 321 11.36 -3.61 1.66
CA ILE A 321 10.59 -2.48 2.14
C ILE A 321 10.88 -2.32 3.62
N GLN A 322 11.57 -1.24 3.99
CA GLN A 322 12.11 -1.03 5.32
C GLN A 322 11.68 0.33 5.89
N PHE A 323 11.25 0.34 7.13
CA PHE A 323 10.84 1.54 7.85
C PHE A 323 11.85 1.87 8.95
N ILE A 324 12.29 3.12 8.98
CA ILE A 324 13.20 3.65 9.99
C ILE A 324 12.69 4.98 10.54
N THR A 325 13.13 5.34 11.73
CA THR A 325 13.01 6.71 12.25
C THR A 325 14.33 7.43 12.01
N ILE A 326 14.26 8.69 11.52
CA ILE A 326 15.48 9.49 11.37
C ILE A 326 16.27 9.52 12.69
N PRO A 327 17.58 9.27 12.68
CA PRO A 327 18.39 9.24 13.90
C PRO A 327 18.28 10.54 14.69
N ASN A 328 17.75 10.44 15.89
CA ASN A 328 17.47 11.57 16.78
C ASN A 328 17.94 11.31 18.22
N LYS A 329 17.90 12.32 19.05
CA LYS A 329 18.09 12.27 20.50
C LYS A 329 17.22 13.32 21.16
N VAL A 330 16.96 13.15 22.44
CA VAL A 330 16.31 14.16 23.26
C VAL A 330 17.14 15.46 23.22
N ASP A 331 16.46 16.57 23.05
CA ASP A 331 17.09 17.88 23.06
C ASP A 331 17.60 18.21 24.48
N PRO A 332 18.87 18.58 24.60
CA PRO A 332 19.42 19.00 25.91
C PRO A 332 18.73 20.22 26.54
N ALA A 333 18.08 21.06 25.73
CA ALA A 333 17.40 22.27 26.19
C ALA A 333 15.95 22.03 26.61
N ASP A 334 15.27 21.02 26.04
CA ASP A 334 13.88 20.69 26.37
C ASP A 334 13.68 19.15 26.25
N PRO A 335 13.44 18.44 27.35
CA PRO A 335 13.26 16.99 27.35
C PRO A 335 12.04 16.49 26.55
N ASN A 336 11.11 17.40 26.20
CA ASN A 336 9.96 17.08 25.37
C ASN A 336 10.23 17.29 23.86
N ARG A 337 11.45 17.63 23.48
CA ARG A 337 11.86 17.91 22.09
C ARG A 337 12.96 16.96 21.66
N LEU A 338 13.11 16.85 20.35
CA LEU A 338 14.10 16.01 19.71
C LEU A 338 14.99 16.86 18.80
N VAL A 339 16.26 16.48 18.69
CA VAL A 339 17.21 17.02 17.71
C VAL A 339 17.81 15.89 16.90
N TRP A 340 18.06 16.12 15.63
CA TRP A 340 18.69 15.11 14.78
C TRP A 340 20.14 14.87 15.18
N LYS A 341 20.57 13.61 15.12
CA LYS A 341 21.98 13.23 15.29
C LYS A 341 22.72 13.41 13.96
N ARG A 342 24.04 13.48 14.01
CA ARG A 342 24.90 13.50 12.79
C ARG A 342 24.66 12.31 11.85
N GLN A 343 24.15 11.19 12.37
CA GLN A 343 23.76 10.04 11.55
C GLN A 343 22.55 10.34 10.66
N ALA A 344 21.74 11.34 10.97
CA ALA A 344 20.64 11.79 10.11
C ALA A 344 21.19 12.31 8.78
N ASP A 345 22.26 13.09 8.81
CA ASP A 345 22.92 13.59 7.60
C ASP A 345 23.42 12.45 6.71
N VAL A 346 23.88 11.35 7.34
CA VAL A 346 24.30 10.14 6.59
C VAL A 346 23.10 9.47 5.94
N VAL A 347 21.95 9.38 6.62
CA VAL A 347 20.72 8.83 6.03
C VAL A 347 20.31 9.67 4.81
N TRP A 348 20.18 11.00 4.99
CA TRP A 348 19.76 11.89 3.92
C TRP A 348 20.71 11.87 2.71
N ASN A 349 22.02 11.88 2.95
CA ASN A 349 23.00 11.81 1.85
C ASN A 349 22.93 10.48 1.10
N ARG A 350 22.69 9.35 1.78
CA ARG A 350 22.53 8.06 1.11
C ARG A 350 21.27 8.00 0.26
N LEU A 351 20.15 8.46 0.79
CA LEU A 351 18.89 8.51 0.03
C LEU A 351 19.00 9.48 -1.16
N LYS A 352 19.62 10.65 -0.95
CA LYS A 352 19.86 11.62 -2.02
C LYS A 352 20.65 11.02 -3.19
N ASN A 353 21.63 10.15 -2.90
CA ASN A 353 22.46 9.49 -3.90
C ASN A 353 21.95 8.08 -4.29
N ASP A 354 20.76 7.72 -3.89
CA ASP A 354 20.16 6.37 -4.10
C ASP A 354 21.05 5.21 -3.60
N GLU A 355 21.78 5.44 -2.52
CA GLU A 355 22.64 4.43 -1.91
C GLU A 355 21.89 3.62 -0.83
N PRO A 356 22.13 2.30 -0.74
CA PRO A 356 21.55 1.49 0.33
C PRO A 356 22.01 1.94 1.71
N LEU A 357 21.12 1.91 2.70
CA LEU A 357 21.47 2.21 4.09
C LEU A 357 22.47 1.20 4.63
N THR A 358 23.43 1.68 5.42
CA THR A 358 24.44 0.79 6.05
C THR A 358 23.82 -0.08 7.14
N LYS A 359 24.38 -1.25 7.40
CA LYS A 359 23.92 -2.15 8.49
C LYS A 359 23.80 -1.44 9.82
N ARG A 360 24.67 -0.47 10.13
CA ARG A 360 24.62 0.33 11.36
C ARG A 360 23.39 1.25 11.44
N LEU A 361 22.87 1.69 10.29
CA LEU A 361 21.65 2.50 10.24
C LEU A 361 20.38 1.63 10.20
N GLN A 362 20.55 0.33 9.99
CA GLN A 362 19.48 -0.66 9.90
C GLN A 362 19.27 -1.44 11.24
N THR A 363 19.92 -1.05 12.32
CA THR A 363 19.79 -1.75 13.62
C THR A 363 18.41 -1.60 14.28
N ASP A 364 17.59 -0.69 13.78
CA ASP A 364 16.28 -0.36 14.35
C ASP A 364 15.20 -0.25 13.24
N VAL A 365 15.29 -1.16 12.27
CA VAL A 365 14.43 -1.23 11.09
C VAL A 365 13.24 -2.15 11.36
N ILE A 366 12.07 -1.75 10.86
CA ILE A 366 10.90 -2.62 10.72
C ILE A 366 10.76 -2.97 9.24
N SER A 367 10.78 -4.27 8.91
CA SER A 367 10.59 -4.78 7.55
C SER A 367 9.13 -5.12 7.30
N ALA A 368 8.64 -4.87 6.10
CA ALA A 368 7.29 -5.26 5.72
C ALA A 368 7.11 -6.80 5.61
N ALA A 369 8.22 -7.56 5.43
CA ALA A 369 8.16 -9.03 5.46
C ALA A 369 8.12 -9.60 6.87
N ASN A 370 8.74 -8.90 7.84
CA ASN A 370 8.87 -9.36 9.23
C ASN A 370 8.30 -8.30 10.17
N VAL A 371 6.98 -8.19 10.20
CA VAL A 371 6.31 -7.32 11.16
C VAL A 371 6.30 -7.98 12.53
N PRO A 372 6.73 -7.30 13.59
CA PRO A 372 6.80 -7.89 14.91
C PRO A 372 5.51 -8.54 15.36
N GLY A 373 5.56 -9.84 15.71
CA GLY A 373 4.47 -10.60 16.29
C GLY A 373 3.27 -10.90 15.38
N THR A 374 3.37 -10.67 14.08
CA THR A 374 2.38 -11.17 13.12
C THR A 374 2.71 -12.58 12.69
N SER A 375 1.68 -13.41 12.47
CA SER A 375 1.90 -14.78 11.98
C SER A 375 2.48 -14.70 10.57
N SER A 376 3.70 -15.19 10.36
CA SER A 376 4.11 -15.60 9.02
C SER A 376 3.25 -16.80 8.67
N ASP A 377 2.38 -16.68 7.64
CA ASP A 377 1.68 -17.82 7.04
C ASP A 377 2.72 -18.80 6.49
N ASP A 378 3.23 -19.66 7.37
CA ASP A 378 3.88 -20.88 6.98
C ASP A 378 2.74 -21.85 6.60
N SER A 379 2.41 -21.87 5.31
CA SER A 379 1.53 -22.86 4.70
C SER A 379 2.18 -24.23 4.81
N SER A 380 1.96 -24.90 5.91
CA SER A 380 2.21 -26.33 6.06
C SER A 380 0.89 -27.05 6.32
N ASP A 381 0.38 -27.65 5.24
CA ASP A 381 -0.40 -28.87 5.16
C ASP A 381 -1.24 -29.28 6.38
N ASP A 382 -2.54 -29.06 6.24
CA ASP A 382 -3.57 -29.89 6.84
C ASP A 382 -3.42 -31.35 6.33
N SER A 383 -2.75 -32.17 7.13
CA SER A 383 -2.84 -33.62 7.07
C SER A 383 -3.46 -34.07 8.37
N GLY A 384 -4.77 -34.30 8.30
CA GLY A 384 -5.49 -34.96 9.36
C GLY A 384 -4.84 -36.31 9.72
N ASP A 385 -4.65 -36.53 11.01
CA ASP A 385 -4.49 -37.86 11.56
C ASP A 385 -5.16 -37.98 12.93
N ASP A 386 -5.92 -39.03 13.01
CA ASP A 386 -6.76 -39.60 14.07
C ASP A 386 -5.89 -40.07 15.26
N PRO A 387 -6.34 -39.99 16.51
CA PRO A 387 -5.53 -40.33 17.68
C PRO A 387 -5.68 -41.81 18.06
N SER A 388 -4.57 -42.53 18.13
CA SER A 388 -4.51 -43.73 18.98
C SER A 388 -3.09 -44.07 19.49
N GLU A 389 -3.03 -44.12 20.81
CA GLU A 389 -2.19 -44.97 21.70
C GLU A 389 -0.68 -44.75 21.84
N SER A 390 -0.35 -44.45 23.09
CA SER A 390 0.91 -44.56 23.84
C SER A 390 1.31 -46.06 24.12
N PRO A 391 2.43 -46.39 24.81
CA PRO A 391 3.73 -45.74 25.07
C PRO A 391 4.97 -46.65 24.84
N GLY A 392 6.19 -46.12 24.95
CA GLY A 392 7.38 -47.00 25.10
C GLY A 392 8.73 -46.26 24.96
N ASP A 393 9.44 -46.19 26.08
CA ASP A 393 10.83 -45.78 26.27
C ASP A 393 11.84 -46.26 25.20
N THR A 394 12.82 -45.43 24.86
CA THR A 394 14.25 -45.70 25.14
C THR A 394 15.17 -44.64 24.51
N ALA A 395 16.16 -44.22 25.30
CA ALA A 395 17.27 -43.33 24.95
C ALA A 395 18.20 -43.93 23.86
N SER A 396 18.79 -43.09 22.98
CA SER A 396 20.21 -43.15 22.67
C SER A 396 20.72 -41.98 21.85
N GLN A 397 21.92 -41.55 22.17
CA GLN A 397 22.80 -40.53 21.63
C GLN A 397 23.18 -40.78 20.17
N GLY A 398 23.54 -39.69 19.47
CA GLY A 398 24.35 -39.76 18.26
C GLY A 398 24.34 -38.51 17.42
N GLY A 399 25.43 -37.75 17.51
CA GLY A 399 25.69 -36.49 16.78
C GLY A 399 25.80 -36.68 15.26
N GLY A 400 25.67 -35.59 14.56
CA GLY A 400 25.89 -35.46 13.12
C GLY A 400 25.73 -34.02 12.66
N SER A 401 26.85 -33.32 12.62
CA SER A 401 26.97 -32.01 11.90
C SER A 401 26.57 -32.17 10.43
N GLY A 402 25.66 -31.36 9.98
CA GLY A 402 25.35 -31.20 8.58
C GLY A 402 25.11 -29.71 8.28
N ASP A 403 26.19 -29.02 7.84
CA ASP A 403 26.12 -27.69 7.24
C ASP A 403 25.20 -27.70 5.99
N SER A 404 24.03 -27.14 6.12
CA SER A 404 23.24 -26.72 4.98
C SER A 404 23.28 -25.20 4.92
N LYS A 405 24.17 -24.67 4.07
CA LYS A 405 24.14 -23.28 3.62
C LYS A 405 22.87 -23.03 2.80
N GLY A 406 21.82 -22.63 3.46
CA GLY A 406 20.70 -21.90 2.88
C GLY A 406 21.06 -20.40 2.92
N SER A 407 21.36 -19.82 1.76
CA SER A 407 21.54 -18.38 1.61
C SER A 407 20.17 -17.68 1.60
N GLY A 408 19.52 -17.61 2.74
CA GLY A 408 18.45 -16.67 3.03
C GLY A 408 19.09 -15.54 3.81
N GLY A 409 19.32 -14.40 3.17
CA GLY A 409 19.74 -13.20 3.87
C GLY A 409 18.59 -12.75 4.75
N ASN A 410 18.68 -12.95 6.08
CA ASN A 410 17.74 -12.35 7.02
C ASN A 410 17.72 -10.85 6.80
N ALA A 411 16.53 -10.31 6.47
CA ALA A 411 16.30 -8.87 6.47
C ALA A 411 16.66 -8.32 7.87
N PRO A 412 17.32 -7.16 7.97
CA PRO A 412 17.65 -6.57 9.26
C PRO A 412 16.34 -6.21 10.00
N THR A 413 16.23 -6.67 11.23
CA THR A 413 15.08 -6.39 12.13
C THR A 413 15.55 -5.59 13.35
N ALA A 414 14.64 -4.79 13.92
CA ALA A 414 14.88 -4.09 15.16
C ALA A 414 15.20 -5.10 16.30
N SER A 415 16.01 -4.68 17.26
CA SER A 415 16.31 -5.53 18.42
C SER A 415 15.08 -5.70 19.32
N ASP A 416 14.99 -6.85 20.01
CA ASP A 416 13.88 -7.15 20.92
C ASP A 416 13.70 -6.06 21.99
N GLU A 417 14.80 -5.50 22.49
CA GLU A 417 14.77 -4.39 23.45
C GLU A 417 14.13 -3.13 22.82
N ALA A 418 14.45 -2.81 21.57
CA ALA A 418 13.88 -1.66 20.87
C ALA A 418 12.39 -1.88 20.55
N LEU A 419 11.99 -3.10 20.22
CA LEU A 419 10.60 -3.47 19.98
C LEU A 419 9.79 -3.39 21.28
N ALA A 420 10.28 -3.98 22.38
CA ALA A 420 9.63 -3.92 23.69
C ALA A 420 9.48 -2.46 24.17
N ALA A 421 10.52 -1.63 24.03
CA ALA A 421 10.48 -0.20 24.36
C ALA A 421 9.46 0.58 23.51
N ALA A 422 9.16 0.10 22.33
CA ALA A 422 8.15 0.67 21.44
C ALA A 422 6.72 0.16 21.73
N GLY A 423 6.55 -0.79 22.66
CA GLY A 423 5.28 -1.47 22.90
C GLY A 423 4.87 -2.34 21.72
N LEU A 424 5.85 -3.04 21.14
CA LEU A 424 5.68 -4.06 20.11
C LEU A 424 6.11 -5.42 20.66
N CYS A 425 5.56 -6.49 20.14
CA CYS A 425 6.01 -7.83 20.48
C CYS A 425 7.43 -8.10 19.96
N THR A 426 8.16 -8.93 20.68
CA THR A 426 9.53 -9.37 20.37
C THR A 426 9.53 -10.77 19.81
#